data_7ef2d943717aec3272cc6df858e061a9
#
_entry.id   7ef2d943717aec3272cc6df858e061a9
#
_cell.length_a   1.000
_cell.length_b   1.000
_cell.length_c   1.000
_cell.angle_alpha   90.00
_cell.angle_beta   90.00
_cell.angle_gamma   90.00
#
_symmetry.space_group_name_H-M   'P 1'
#
loop_
_entity.id
_entity.type
_entity.pdbx_description
1 polymer ?
#
loop_
_entity_poly.entity_id
_entity_poly.type
_entity_poly.pdbx_seq_one_letter_code
_entity_poly.pdbx_strand_id
1 'polypeptide(L)'
;MNILQKIFTDHFEEMLYIQHPRDSVIENVEKMIHCGDPSFGGAMYACPSCGNLKFLPFRCHSRFCPSCGNMYSIDRTTSMSFKIIHVQHRHCVFTIARELRPLFLQDRSLLNCLFSAVNRVVSRMFLKDNYAERFTPGF
;
A
#
# COMPACT_ATOMS: atom_id res chain seq x y z
N MET A 1 -1.04 13.11 -18.46
CA MET A 1 -2.16 12.23 -18.04
C MET A 1 -1.86 10.81 -18.49
N ASN A 2 -1.94 9.79 -17.62
CA ASN A 2 -1.75 8.39 -18.01
C ASN A 2 -3.08 7.76 -18.47
N ILE A 3 -3.00 6.56 -19.10
CA ILE A 3 -4.17 5.86 -19.65
C ILE A 3 -5.24 5.61 -18.59
N LEU A 4 -4.86 5.20 -17.38
CA LEU A 4 -5.83 4.95 -16.30
C LEU A 4 -6.51 6.24 -15.83
N GLN A 5 -5.77 7.35 -15.73
CA GLN A 5 -6.39 8.64 -15.42
C GLN A 5 -7.46 9.00 -16.46
N LYS A 6 -7.16 8.78 -17.75
CA LYS A 6 -8.12 9.05 -18.84
C LYS A 6 -9.37 8.18 -18.71
N ILE A 7 -9.19 6.86 -18.52
CA ILE A 7 -10.32 5.91 -18.38
C ILE A 7 -11.22 6.32 -17.21
N PHE A 8 -10.64 6.65 -16.06
CA PHE A 8 -11.43 7.07 -14.90
C PHE A 8 -12.08 8.44 -15.09
N THR A 9 -11.41 9.37 -15.79
CA THR A 9 -12.02 10.67 -16.11
C THR A 9 -13.26 10.49 -16.99
N ASP A 10 -13.20 9.58 -17.94
CA ASP A 10 -14.26 9.37 -18.93
C ASP A 10 -15.44 8.52 -18.39
N HIS A 11 -15.19 7.59 -17.45
CA HIS A 11 -16.16 6.57 -17.05
C HIS A 11 -16.45 6.48 -15.54
N PHE A 12 -15.82 7.31 -14.71
CA PHE A 12 -15.95 7.17 -13.25
C PHE A 12 -17.36 7.48 -12.75
N GLU A 13 -17.99 8.51 -13.29
CA GLU A 13 -19.36 8.89 -12.90
C GLU A 13 -20.37 7.77 -13.18
N GLU A 14 -20.27 7.14 -14.35
CA GLU A 14 -21.13 6.01 -14.73
C GLU A 14 -20.91 4.82 -13.77
N MET A 15 -19.65 4.54 -13.43
CA MET A 15 -19.30 3.47 -12.50
C MET A 15 -19.81 3.72 -11.08
N LEU A 16 -19.81 4.96 -10.60
CA LEU A 16 -20.39 5.33 -9.30
C LEU A 16 -21.86 4.97 -9.21
N TYR A 17 -22.61 5.19 -10.29
CA TYR A 17 -24.04 4.92 -10.35
C TYR A 17 -24.36 3.42 -10.31
N ILE A 18 -23.51 2.59 -10.94
CA ILE A 18 -23.75 1.14 -11.07
C ILE A 18 -23.26 0.37 -9.84
N GLN A 19 -22.11 0.73 -9.27
CA GLN A 19 -21.42 -0.12 -8.30
C GLN A 19 -21.44 0.37 -6.85
N HIS A 20 -21.82 1.62 -6.59
CA HIS A 20 -21.85 2.25 -5.28
C HIS A 20 -20.59 1.93 -4.44
N PRO A 21 -19.39 2.29 -4.92
CA PRO A 21 -18.16 2.00 -4.21
C PRO A 21 -18.08 2.75 -2.88
N ARG A 22 -17.22 2.29 -1.95
CA ARG A 22 -17.02 2.96 -0.67
C ARG A 22 -16.43 4.36 -0.86
N ASP A 23 -16.74 5.28 0.04
CA ASP A 23 -16.23 6.67 0.01
C ASP A 23 -14.71 6.74 -0.11
N SER A 24 -14.00 5.84 0.58
CA SER A 24 -12.53 5.75 0.49
C SER A 24 -12.01 5.41 -0.91
N VAL A 25 -12.78 4.69 -1.73
CA VAL A 25 -12.44 4.39 -3.12
C VAL A 25 -12.66 5.63 -3.98
N ILE A 26 -13.81 6.29 -3.80
CA ILE A 26 -14.17 7.54 -4.48
C ILE A 26 -13.06 8.57 -4.28
N GLU A 27 -12.73 8.86 -3.03
CA GLU A 27 -11.68 9.83 -2.66
C GLU A 27 -10.31 9.50 -3.28
N ASN A 28 -9.92 8.21 -3.30
CA ASN A 28 -8.66 7.79 -3.89
C ASN A 28 -8.65 7.89 -5.43
N VAL A 29 -9.76 7.62 -6.08
CA VAL A 29 -9.88 7.75 -7.54
C VAL A 29 -9.87 9.22 -7.94
N GLU A 30 -10.60 10.09 -7.25
CA GLU A 30 -10.60 11.54 -7.47
C GLU A 30 -9.17 12.11 -7.34
N LYS A 31 -8.47 11.77 -6.26
CA LYS A 31 -7.05 12.16 -6.10
C LYS A 31 -6.16 11.65 -7.21
N MET A 32 -6.44 10.45 -7.74
CA MET A 32 -5.65 9.86 -8.82
C MET A 32 -5.91 10.57 -10.15
N ILE A 33 -7.15 10.90 -10.48
CA ILE A 33 -7.52 11.61 -11.71
C ILE A 33 -6.71 12.93 -11.82
N HIS A 34 -6.59 13.64 -10.72
CA HIS A 34 -5.89 14.93 -10.66
C HIS A 34 -4.38 14.83 -10.31
N CYS A 35 -3.83 13.62 -10.29
CA CYS A 35 -2.44 13.39 -9.93
C CYS A 35 -1.47 14.03 -10.92
N GLY A 36 -0.68 14.99 -10.43
CA GLY A 36 0.31 15.69 -11.23
C GLY A 36 -0.25 16.80 -12.11
N ASP A 37 -1.50 17.20 -11.88
CA ASP A 37 -2.11 18.36 -12.54
C ASP A 37 -1.69 19.64 -11.82
N PRO A 38 -1.07 20.60 -12.52
CA PRO A 38 -0.66 21.88 -11.93
C PRO A 38 -1.82 22.71 -11.35
N SER A 39 -3.05 22.54 -11.87
CA SER A 39 -4.24 23.26 -11.38
C SER A 39 -4.62 22.92 -9.94
N PHE A 40 -4.22 21.73 -9.47
CA PHE A 40 -4.43 21.28 -8.08
C PHE A 40 -3.30 21.67 -7.13
N GLY A 41 -2.40 22.54 -7.58
CA GLY A 41 -1.30 23.05 -6.78
C GLY A 41 0.00 22.28 -6.95
N GLY A 42 1.05 22.82 -6.35
CA GLY A 42 2.40 22.27 -6.41
C GLY A 42 3.36 23.07 -5.55
N ALA A 43 4.61 22.66 -5.56
CA ALA A 43 5.71 23.34 -4.88
C ALA A 43 6.66 23.98 -5.90
N MET A 44 7.05 25.21 -5.64
CA MET A 44 8.05 25.92 -6.44
C MET A 44 9.42 25.75 -5.79
N TYR A 45 10.38 25.24 -6.54
CA TYR A 45 11.77 25.11 -6.12
C TYR A 45 12.64 26.08 -6.88
N ALA A 46 13.53 26.76 -6.17
CA ALA A 46 14.55 27.63 -6.73
C ALA A 46 15.93 26.97 -6.58
N CYS A 47 16.73 26.98 -7.66
CA CYS A 47 18.11 26.54 -7.58
C CYS A 47 18.94 27.65 -6.91
N PRO A 48 19.65 27.36 -5.79
CA PRO A 48 20.45 28.38 -5.11
C PRO A 48 21.66 28.86 -5.92
N SER A 49 22.12 28.05 -6.90
CA SER A 49 23.31 28.37 -7.70
C SER A 49 23.00 29.19 -8.95
N CYS A 50 21.89 28.95 -9.63
CA CYS A 50 21.56 29.58 -10.90
C CYS A 50 20.22 30.33 -10.91
N GLY A 51 19.45 30.32 -9.80
CA GLY A 51 18.15 30.99 -9.70
C GLY A 51 17.02 30.37 -10.52
N ASN A 52 17.27 29.28 -11.25
CA ASN A 52 16.23 28.62 -12.05
C ASN A 52 15.10 28.11 -11.16
N LEU A 53 13.86 28.41 -11.58
CA LEU A 53 12.65 27.98 -10.91
C LEU A 53 12.12 26.70 -11.54
N LYS A 54 11.72 25.73 -10.69
CA LYS A 54 11.07 24.51 -11.12
C LYS A 54 9.78 24.30 -10.33
N PHE A 55 8.65 24.23 -11.04
CA PHE A 55 7.37 23.88 -10.46
C PHE A 55 7.18 22.36 -10.48
N LEU A 56 6.83 21.79 -9.33
CA LEU A 56 6.50 20.37 -9.19
C LEU A 56 5.05 20.24 -8.71
N PRO A 57 4.14 19.73 -9.56
CA PRO A 57 2.75 19.54 -9.17
C PRO A 57 2.63 18.45 -8.08
N PHE A 58 1.64 18.59 -7.21
CA PHE A 58 1.37 17.61 -6.16
C PHE A 58 0.98 16.25 -6.74
N ARG A 59 1.38 15.20 -6.05
CA ARG A 59 1.08 13.82 -6.41
C ARG A 59 0.08 13.22 -5.43
N CYS A 60 -0.76 12.29 -5.91
CA CYS A 60 -1.84 11.70 -5.13
C CYS A 60 -1.36 10.70 -4.06
N HIS A 61 -0.14 10.19 -4.15
CA HIS A 61 0.42 9.13 -3.28
C HIS A 61 -0.46 7.87 -3.18
N SER A 62 -1.45 7.72 -4.05
CA SER A 62 -2.35 6.59 -4.08
C SER A 62 -1.71 5.38 -4.75
N ARG A 63 -1.97 4.18 -4.20
CA ARG A 63 -1.57 2.91 -4.81
C ARG A 63 -2.36 2.59 -6.08
N PHE A 64 -3.50 3.20 -6.28
CA PHE A 64 -4.29 3.09 -7.52
C PHE A 64 -3.63 3.83 -8.69
N CYS A 65 -2.85 4.85 -8.41
CA CYS A 65 -2.13 5.59 -9.42
C CYS A 65 -0.90 4.80 -9.89
N PRO A 66 -0.76 4.46 -11.18
CA PRO A 66 0.38 3.69 -11.67
C PRO A 66 1.73 4.36 -11.37
N SER A 67 1.80 5.67 -11.54
CA SER A 67 3.02 6.43 -11.27
C SER A 67 3.38 6.46 -9.79
N CYS A 68 2.42 6.81 -8.92
CA CYS A 68 2.66 6.88 -7.47
C CYS A 68 2.82 5.49 -6.85
N GLY A 69 2.04 4.50 -7.29
CA GLY A 69 2.14 3.12 -6.84
C GLY A 69 3.49 2.49 -7.19
N ASN A 70 4.01 2.75 -8.37
CA ASN A 70 5.34 2.29 -8.78
C ASN A 70 6.44 2.94 -7.93
N MET A 71 6.40 4.26 -7.74
CA MET A 71 7.36 4.95 -6.86
C MET A 71 7.31 4.41 -5.43
N TYR A 72 6.11 4.22 -4.88
CA TYR A 72 5.96 3.61 -3.57
C TYR A 72 6.59 2.21 -3.49
N SER A 73 6.42 1.38 -4.53
CA SER A 73 7.00 0.03 -4.58
C SER A 73 8.53 0.07 -4.63
N ILE A 74 9.10 0.98 -5.41
CA ILE A 74 10.55 1.17 -5.51
C ILE A 74 11.12 1.61 -4.16
N ASP A 75 10.56 2.66 -3.55
CA ASP A 75 11.01 3.20 -2.27
C ASP A 75 10.92 2.14 -1.16
N ARG A 76 9.82 1.37 -1.14
CA ARG A 76 9.64 0.28 -0.19
C ARG A 76 10.65 -0.84 -0.42
N THR A 77 10.89 -1.25 -1.66
CA THR A 77 11.88 -2.29 -1.99
C THR A 77 13.27 -1.86 -1.56
N THR A 78 13.66 -0.63 -1.88
CA THR A 78 14.96 -0.07 -1.48
C THR A 78 15.08 -0.02 0.04
N SER A 79 14.08 0.50 0.74
CA SER A 79 14.09 0.54 2.21
C SER A 79 14.17 -0.85 2.84
N MET A 80 13.45 -1.82 2.28
CA MET A 80 13.47 -3.20 2.79
C MET A 80 14.80 -3.90 2.51
N SER A 81 15.45 -3.65 1.37
CA SER A 81 16.74 -4.26 1.04
C SER A 81 17.84 -3.96 2.07
N PHE A 82 17.78 -2.81 2.74
CA PHE A 82 18.69 -2.44 3.83
C PHE A 82 18.29 -3.02 5.19
N LYS A 83 17.04 -3.45 5.35
CA LYS A 83 16.53 -3.97 6.64
C LYS A 83 16.50 -5.50 6.69
N ILE A 84 16.45 -6.16 5.54
CA ILE A 84 16.39 -7.62 5.47
C ILE A 84 17.77 -8.20 5.76
N ILE A 85 17.81 -9.17 6.68
CA ILE A 85 19.01 -9.95 6.98
C ILE A 85 19.30 -10.88 5.78
N HIS A 86 20.57 -11.01 5.39
CA HIS A 86 20.99 -11.88 4.28
C HIS A 86 20.99 -13.37 4.70
N VAL A 87 19.79 -13.94 4.83
CA VAL A 87 19.57 -15.35 5.12
C VAL A 87 18.51 -15.89 4.17
N GLN A 88 18.33 -17.20 4.13
CA GLN A 88 17.27 -17.81 3.34
C GLN A 88 15.90 -17.48 3.93
N HIS A 89 15.13 -16.65 3.25
CA HIS A 89 13.78 -16.27 3.65
C HIS A 89 12.74 -17.29 3.12
N ARG A 90 11.73 -17.57 3.95
CA ARG A 90 10.56 -18.35 3.55
C ARG A 90 9.32 -17.45 3.59
N HIS A 91 8.53 -17.48 2.54
CA HIS A 91 7.27 -16.76 2.48
C HIS A 91 6.13 -17.65 2.96
N CYS A 92 5.48 -17.25 4.04
CA CYS A 92 4.29 -17.93 4.56
C CYS A 92 3.05 -17.07 4.27
N VAL A 93 2.01 -17.70 3.70
CA VAL A 93 0.74 -17.04 3.40
C VAL A 93 -0.34 -17.62 4.29
N PHE A 94 -0.98 -16.74 5.08
CA PHE A 94 -2.13 -17.10 5.92
C PHE A 94 -3.39 -16.49 5.32
N THR A 95 -4.41 -17.31 5.11
CA THR A 95 -5.67 -16.88 4.50
C THR A 95 -6.82 -17.05 5.48
N ILE A 96 -7.83 -16.18 5.35
CA ILE A 96 -9.07 -16.25 6.11
C ILE A 96 -10.10 -16.99 5.25
N ALA A 97 -10.81 -17.96 5.86
CA ALA A 97 -11.90 -18.65 5.21
C ALA A 97 -12.95 -17.64 4.68
N ARG A 98 -13.56 -17.96 3.55
CA ARG A 98 -14.49 -17.06 2.86
C ARG A 98 -15.64 -16.63 3.76
N GLU A 99 -16.14 -17.54 4.56
CA GLU A 99 -17.29 -17.37 5.46
C GLU A 99 -16.99 -16.37 6.59
N LEU A 100 -15.73 -16.26 6.99
CA LEU A 100 -15.30 -15.36 8.07
C LEU A 100 -14.94 -13.95 7.56
N ARG A 101 -14.72 -13.77 6.27
CA ARG A 101 -14.31 -12.46 5.69
C ARG A 101 -15.28 -11.33 6.00
N PRO A 102 -16.62 -11.51 5.97
CA PRO A 102 -17.55 -10.44 6.30
C PRO A 102 -17.38 -9.91 7.72
N LEU A 103 -17.04 -10.76 8.70
CA LEU A 103 -16.80 -10.36 10.09
C LEU A 103 -15.61 -9.40 10.20
N PHE A 104 -14.51 -9.67 9.46
CA PHE A 104 -13.34 -8.80 9.42
C PHE A 104 -13.58 -7.47 8.67
N LEU A 105 -14.62 -7.41 7.84
CA LEU A 105 -15.04 -6.17 7.21
C LEU A 105 -15.85 -5.28 8.15
N GLN A 106 -16.65 -5.91 9.03
CA GLN A 106 -17.45 -5.21 10.03
C GLN A 106 -16.60 -4.73 11.21
N ASP A 107 -15.73 -5.60 11.71
CA ASP A 107 -14.82 -5.28 12.82
C ASP A 107 -13.37 -5.55 12.45
N ARG A 108 -12.63 -4.48 12.19
CA ARG A 108 -11.21 -4.56 11.85
C ARG A 108 -10.30 -4.93 13.03
N SER A 109 -10.78 -4.82 14.27
CA SER A 109 -10.01 -5.22 15.45
C SER A 109 -9.71 -6.73 15.46
N LEU A 110 -10.55 -7.53 14.79
CA LEU A 110 -10.35 -8.97 14.60
C LEU A 110 -9.04 -9.31 13.85
N LEU A 111 -8.49 -8.36 13.07
CA LEU A 111 -7.17 -8.55 12.45
C LEU A 111 -6.06 -8.73 13.51
N ASN A 112 -6.17 -8.08 14.66
CA ASN A 112 -5.20 -8.24 15.74
C ASN A 112 -5.26 -9.68 16.31
N CYS A 113 -6.45 -10.27 16.40
CA CYS A 113 -6.62 -11.67 16.79
C CYS A 113 -5.98 -12.61 15.77
N LEU A 114 -6.15 -12.31 14.48
CA LEU A 114 -5.52 -13.08 13.40
C LEU A 114 -3.99 -13.01 13.48
N PHE A 115 -3.41 -11.81 13.63
CA PHE A 115 -1.97 -11.65 13.80
C PHE A 115 -1.44 -12.38 15.05
N SER A 116 -2.15 -12.30 16.18
CA SER A 116 -1.79 -13.02 17.39
C SER A 116 -1.84 -14.53 17.21
N ALA A 117 -2.85 -15.05 16.50
CA ALA A 117 -2.97 -16.48 16.19
C ALA A 117 -1.81 -16.94 15.28
N VAL A 118 -1.49 -16.18 14.22
CA VAL A 118 -0.36 -16.46 13.33
C VAL A 118 0.95 -16.50 14.11
N ASN A 119 1.21 -15.48 14.93
CA ASN A 119 2.41 -15.43 15.78
C ASN A 119 2.53 -16.66 16.69
N ARG A 120 1.44 -17.05 17.34
CA ARG A 120 1.41 -18.26 18.21
C ARG A 120 1.70 -19.54 17.45
N VAL A 121 1.13 -19.69 16.24
CA VAL A 121 1.34 -20.87 15.39
C VAL A 121 2.80 -20.94 14.94
N VAL A 122 3.33 -19.85 14.38
CA VAL A 122 4.72 -19.79 13.91
C VAL A 122 5.70 -20.05 15.05
N SER A 123 5.54 -19.36 16.19
CA SER A 123 6.38 -19.57 17.37
C SER A 123 6.33 -21.02 17.85
N ARG A 124 5.15 -21.67 17.83
CA ARG A 124 5.01 -23.06 18.25
C ARG A 124 5.69 -24.03 17.30
N MET A 125 5.66 -23.76 16.00
CA MET A 125 6.37 -24.58 14.99
C MET A 125 7.88 -24.53 15.23
N PHE A 126 8.45 -23.34 15.44
CA PHE A 126 9.88 -23.18 15.68
C PHE A 126 10.33 -23.71 17.05
N LEU A 127 9.51 -23.58 18.09
CA LEU A 127 9.82 -24.12 19.42
C LEU A 127 9.81 -25.64 19.47
N LYS A 128 9.03 -26.31 18.61
CA LYS A 128 8.93 -27.77 18.56
C LYS A 128 10.15 -28.40 17.91
N ASP A 129 10.74 -27.74 16.94
CA ASP A 129 11.87 -28.27 16.14
C ASP A 129 13.26 -27.96 16.73
N ASN A 130 13.36 -26.94 17.63
CA ASN A 130 14.65 -26.51 18.21
C ASN A 130 14.58 -26.43 19.74
N TYR A 131 14.78 -27.56 20.40
CA TYR A 131 14.84 -27.62 21.88
C TYR A 131 16.07 -26.95 22.49
N ALA A 132 17.08 -26.57 21.70
CA ALA A 132 18.38 -26.13 22.20
C ALA A 132 18.66 -24.62 22.06
N GLU A 133 17.95 -23.87 21.22
CA GLU A 133 18.23 -22.44 21.01
C GLU A 133 16.94 -21.60 21.12
N ARG A 134 17.00 -20.54 21.94
CA ARG A 134 15.96 -19.52 22.03
C ARG A 134 15.91 -18.75 20.69
N PHE A 135 15.09 -19.23 19.79
CA PHE A 135 14.86 -18.58 18.51
C PHE A 135 13.67 -17.65 18.60
N THR A 136 13.85 -16.37 18.29
CA THR A 136 12.77 -15.39 18.20
C THR A 136 12.49 -15.15 16.72
N PRO A 137 11.35 -15.60 16.18
CA PRO A 137 11.02 -15.29 14.79
C PRO A 137 10.83 -13.77 14.64
N GLY A 138 11.44 -13.19 13.61
CA GLY A 138 11.22 -11.79 13.22
C GLY A 138 9.95 -11.68 12.36
N PHE A 139 9.06 -10.78 12.73
CA PHE A 139 7.84 -10.45 11.99
C PHE A 139 7.86 -9.00 11.53
#